data_3da784c213ff9986e8f4df573988d894
#
_entry.id   3da784c213ff9986e8f4df573988d894
#
_cell.length_a   1.000
_cell.length_b   1.000
_cell.length_c   1.000
_cell.angle_alpha   90.00
_cell.angle_beta   90.00
_cell.angle_gamma   90.00
#
_symmetry.space_group_name_H-M   'P 1'
#
loop_
_entity.id
_entity.type
_entity.pdbx_description
1 polymer ?
#
loop_
_entity_poly.entity_id
_entity_poly.type
_entity_poly.pdbx_seq_one_letter_code
_entity_poly.pdbx_strand_id
1 'polypeptide(L)'
;MRRKSDKQIKKEFISVLIFGIVAIFAGLFVLTYPLIPATPLEEHKEKEIIISQFDYHSGGRYGASYHYIITEDGERYNITGEYNATQLYDVLSKGTVAVIKYDTNKILTFKKYAEEMTVDGNKIVSYNNGDPPNWTMHIIFGSLFLLIGLAFLFFYRWEIKRNREMQAKRDARIIKKYGKLKK
;
A
#
# COMPACT_ATOMS: atom_id res chain seq x y z
N MET A 1 40.91 -16.64 11.01
CA MET A 1 39.57 -16.00 10.87
C MET A 1 39.56 -14.69 11.66
N ARG A 2 39.37 -13.53 11.00
CA ARG A 2 39.36 -12.23 11.68
C ARG A 2 38.15 -12.10 12.62
N ARG A 3 38.36 -11.54 13.80
CA ARG A 3 37.31 -11.27 14.80
C ARG A 3 36.42 -10.16 14.28
N LYS A 4 35.14 -10.46 14.05
CA LYS A 4 34.17 -9.41 13.76
C LYS A 4 33.81 -8.68 15.05
N SER A 5 33.93 -7.36 15.05
CA SER A 5 33.50 -6.56 16.20
C SER A 5 31.98 -6.56 16.32
N ASP A 6 31.43 -6.33 17.53
CA ASP A 6 29.98 -6.17 17.72
C ASP A 6 29.38 -5.09 16.77
N LYS A 7 30.18 -4.07 16.45
CA LYS A 7 29.80 -3.01 15.51
C LYS A 7 29.65 -3.54 14.07
N GLN A 8 30.53 -4.44 13.63
CA GLN A 8 30.45 -5.07 12.31
C GLN A 8 29.25 -6.02 12.20
N ILE A 9 29.02 -6.82 13.26
CA ILE A 9 27.88 -7.74 13.34
C ILE A 9 26.57 -6.93 13.27
N LYS A 10 26.45 -5.86 14.06
CA LYS A 10 25.28 -4.98 14.02
C LYS A 10 25.09 -4.35 12.65
N LYS A 11 26.15 -3.94 11.96
CA LYS A 11 26.06 -3.36 10.61
C LYS A 11 25.57 -4.37 9.57
N GLU A 12 26.01 -5.63 9.65
CA GLU A 12 25.59 -6.69 8.71
C GLU A 12 24.10 -7.04 8.88
N PHE A 13 23.58 -6.98 10.10
CA PHE A 13 22.18 -7.32 10.38
C PHE A 13 21.23 -6.12 10.46
N ILE A 14 21.71 -4.89 10.24
CA ILE A 14 20.86 -3.70 10.31
C ILE A 14 19.77 -3.72 9.22
N SER A 15 20.04 -4.27 8.05
CA SER A 15 19.07 -4.44 6.99
C SER A 15 17.94 -5.38 7.40
N VAL A 16 18.26 -6.46 8.11
CA VAL A 16 17.28 -7.42 8.65
C VAL A 16 16.37 -6.72 9.67
N LEU A 17 16.97 -5.90 10.54
CA LEU A 17 16.21 -5.11 11.52
C LEU A 17 15.26 -4.12 10.84
N ILE A 18 15.76 -3.36 9.86
CA ILE A 18 14.96 -2.39 9.09
C ILE A 18 13.81 -3.10 8.39
N PHE A 19 14.09 -4.24 7.73
CA PHE A 19 13.06 -5.00 7.03
C PHE A 19 11.97 -5.50 7.98
N GLY A 20 12.36 -5.98 9.17
CA GLY A 20 11.41 -6.39 10.21
C GLY A 20 10.50 -5.26 10.67
N ILE A 21 11.07 -4.07 10.89
CA ILE A 21 10.31 -2.88 11.29
C ILE A 21 9.34 -2.46 10.17
N VAL A 22 9.82 -2.37 8.93
CA VAL A 22 8.98 -2.00 7.77
C VAL A 22 7.83 -2.99 7.60
N ALA A 23 8.09 -4.29 7.73
CA ALA A 23 7.04 -5.31 7.62
C ALA A 23 5.97 -5.16 8.72
N ILE A 24 6.37 -4.82 9.97
CA ILE A 24 5.41 -4.56 11.06
C ILE A 24 4.53 -3.35 10.73
N PHE A 25 5.12 -2.23 10.29
CA PHE A 25 4.35 -1.06 9.92
C PHE A 25 3.40 -1.32 8.74
N ALA A 26 3.86 -2.06 7.72
CA ALA A 26 3.02 -2.48 6.61
C ALA A 26 1.85 -3.36 7.10
N GLY A 27 2.11 -4.31 8.00
CA GLY A 27 1.07 -5.17 8.58
C GLY A 27 0.02 -4.38 9.37
N LEU A 28 0.46 -3.44 10.22
CA LEU A 28 -0.43 -2.55 10.96
C LEU A 28 -1.26 -1.68 10.01
N PHE A 29 -0.63 -1.11 8.97
CA PHE A 29 -1.33 -0.31 7.97
C PHE A 29 -2.42 -1.11 7.27
N VAL A 30 -2.11 -2.34 6.81
CA VAL A 30 -3.07 -3.22 6.14
C VAL A 30 -4.23 -3.57 7.06
N LEU A 31 -3.98 -3.83 8.35
CA LEU A 31 -5.03 -4.14 9.33
C LEU A 31 -5.91 -2.95 9.66
N THR A 32 -5.35 -1.75 9.68
CA THR A 32 -6.10 -0.54 10.06
C THR A 32 -6.76 0.16 8.86
N TYR A 33 -6.32 -0.15 7.63
CA TYR A 33 -6.85 0.46 6.42
C TYR A 33 -8.40 0.39 6.30
N PRO A 34 -9.07 -0.76 6.59
CA PRO A 34 -10.52 -0.84 6.54
C PRO A 34 -11.25 0.00 7.60
N LEU A 35 -10.53 0.49 8.62
CA LEU A 35 -11.10 1.37 9.65
C LEU A 35 -11.15 2.84 9.18
N ILE A 36 -10.51 3.17 8.06
CA ILE A 36 -10.57 4.51 7.49
C ILE A 36 -11.92 4.62 6.79
N PRO A 37 -12.84 5.48 7.27
CA PRO A 37 -14.14 5.62 6.66
C PRO A 37 -13.98 6.12 5.22
N ALA A 38 -14.83 5.61 4.31
CA ALA A 38 -14.98 6.22 3.00
C ALA A 38 -15.51 7.65 3.18
N THR A 39 -15.04 8.57 2.34
CA THR A 39 -15.55 9.93 2.34
C THR A 39 -17.04 9.90 1.97
N PRO A 40 -17.96 10.45 2.80
CA PRO A 40 -19.37 10.51 2.45
C PRO A 40 -19.58 11.27 1.13
N LEU A 41 -20.56 10.85 0.33
CA LEU A 41 -20.83 11.48 -0.97
C LEU A 41 -21.12 13.00 -0.86
N GLU A 42 -21.66 13.43 0.29
CA GLU A 42 -21.95 14.85 0.56
C GLU A 42 -20.67 15.71 0.70
N GLU A 43 -19.55 15.09 1.05
CA GLU A 43 -18.25 15.74 1.17
C GLU A 43 -17.44 15.72 -0.14
N HIS A 44 -17.94 15.02 -1.18
CA HIS A 44 -17.28 14.97 -2.47
C HIS A 44 -17.39 16.33 -3.16
N LYS A 45 -16.34 16.68 -3.88
CA LYS A 45 -16.32 17.89 -4.69
C LYS A 45 -17.20 17.69 -5.91
N GLU A 46 -18.03 18.67 -6.19
CA GLU A 46 -18.84 18.71 -7.39
C GLU A 46 -18.22 19.66 -8.41
N LYS A 47 -18.20 19.26 -9.67
CA LYS A 47 -17.67 20.06 -10.78
C LYS A 47 -18.43 19.77 -12.04
N GLU A 48 -18.82 20.82 -12.75
CA GLU A 48 -19.24 20.73 -14.14
C GLU A 48 -18.00 20.63 -15.02
N ILE A 49 -18.00 19.70 -15.95
CA ILE A 49 -16.89 19.40 -16.86
C ILE A 49 -17.39 19.28 -18.29
N ILE A 50 -16.49 19.58 -19.22
CA ILE A 50 -16.70 19.30 -20.66
C ILE A 50 -15.73 18.16 -21.02
N ILE A 51 -16.26 17.08 -21.57
CA ILE A 51 -15.48 15.88 -21.90
C ILE A 51 -14.74 16.11 -23.21
N SER A 52 -13.42 15.98 -23.21
CA SER A 52 -12.60 15.97 -24.41
C SER A 52 -12.34 14.55 -24.93
N GLN A 53 -12.27 13.57 -24.03
CA GLN A 53 -12.02 12.17 -24.35
C GLN A 53 -12.64 11.26 -23.29
N PHE A 54 -13.26 10.17 -23.75
CA PHE A 54 -13.66 9.03 -22.92
C PHE A 54 -12.96 7.78 -23.44
N ASP A 55 -12.37 6.99 -22.55
CA ASP A 55 -11.61 5.82 -22.98
C ASP A 55 -11.54 4.76 -21.87
N TYR A 56 -10.99 3.60 -22.22
CA TYR A 56 -10.85 2.45 -21.34
C TYR A 56 -9.38 2.09 -21.13
N HIS A 57 -9.00 1.92 -19.90
CA HIS A 57 -7.68 1.40 -19.53
C HIS A 57 -7.76 -0.09 -19.22
N SER A 58 -7.07 -0.90 -20.02
CA SER A 58 -6.89 -2.32 -19.71
C SER A 58 -5.72 -2.49 -18.75
N GLY A 59 -5.97 -3.02 -17.58
CA GLY A 59 -4.95 -3.27 -16.56
C GLY A 59 -3.99 -4.43 -16.87
N GLY A 60 -4.14 -5.08 -18.03
CA GLY A 60 -3.34 -6.24 -18.39
C GLY A 60 -3.52 -7.42 -17.40
N ARG A 61 -2.49 -8.29 -17.31
CA ARG A 61 -2.60 -9.53 -16.52
C ARG A 61 -2.74 -9.31 -15.00
N TYR A 62 -2.28 -8.17 -14.48
CA TYR A 62 -2.19 -7.91 -13.03
C TYR A 62 -2.77 -6.59 -12.58
N GLY A 63 -3.33 -5.78 -13.49
CA GLY A 63 -3.90 -4.48 -13.20
C GLY A 63 -5.41 -4.45 -13.26
N ALA A 64 -6.04 -3.54 -12.51
CA ALA A 64 -7.47 -3.28 -12.63
C ALA A 64 -7.76 -2.54 -13.93
N SER A 65 -8.81 -2.99 -14.64
CA SER A 65 -9.34 -2.29 -15.80
C SER A 65 -10.37 -1.26 -15.36
N TYR A 66 -10.37 -0.10 -15.96
CA TYR A 66 -11.31 0.96 -15.61
C TYR A 66 -11.55 1.93 -16.78
N HIS A 67 -12.71 2.57 -16.78
CA HIS A 67 -12.99 3.68 -17.68
C HIS A 67 -12.48 5.00 -17.08
N TYR A 68 -12.14 5.94 -17.95
CA TYR A 68 -11.72 7.27 -17.52
C TYR A 68 -12.17 8.32 -18.53
N ILE A 69 -12.30 9.54 -18.05
CA ILE A 69 -12.55 10.73 -18.86
C ILE A 69 -11.38 11.68 -18.76
N ILE A 70 -11.14 12.40 -19.84
CA ILE A 70 -10.27 13.58 -19.87
C ILE A 70 -11.15 14.77 -20.21
N THR A 71 -11.03 15.82 -19.45
CA THR A 71 -11.77 17.06 -19.62
C THR A 71 -11.05 18.02 -20.57
N GLU A 72 -11.73 19.05 -21.08
CA GLU A 72 -11.09 20.05 -21.95
C GLU A 72 -9.96 20.82 -21.28
N ASP A 73 -10.01 20.99 -19.94
CA ASP A 73 -8.94 21.57 -19.16
C ASP A 73 -7.77 20.58 -18.87
N GLY A 74 -7.82 19.38 -19.44
CA GLY A 74 -6.77 18.37 -19.38
C GLY A 74 -6.77 17.54 -18.09
N GLU A 75 -7.78 17.70 -17.22
CA GLU A 75 -7.88 16.88 -16.01
C GLU A 75 -8.37 15.47 -16.35
N ARG A 76 -7.83 14.47 -15.63
CA ARG A 76 -8.25 13.08 -15.80
C ARG A 76 -9.00 12.59 -14.58
N TYR A 77 -10.15 11.98 -14.82
CA TYR A 77 -10.98 11.33 -13.79
C TYR A 77 -11.19 9.85 -14.14
N ASN A 78 -10.88 8.96 -13.20
CA ASN A 78 -11.18 7.54 -13.32
C ASN A 78 -12.60 7.31 -12.82
N ILE A 79 -13.42 6.57 -13.57
CA ILE A 79 -14.78 6.25 -13.18
C ILE A 79 -14.78 5.05 -12.26
N THR A 80 -15.36 5.18 -11.07
CA THR A 80 -15.35 4.14 -10.02
C THR A 80 -16.72 3.82 -9.43
N GLY A 81 -17.76 4.60 -9.77
CA GLY A 81 -19.15 4.30 -9.39
C GLY A 81 -19.73 3.09 -10.14
N GLU A 82 -20.97 2.75 -9.85
CA GLU A 82 -21.73 1.77 -10.64
C GLU A 82 -22.23 2.39 -11.93
N TYR A 83 -21.97 1.72 -13.05
CA TYR A 83 -22.37 2.17 -14.37
C TYR A 83 -22.57 1.03 -15.35
N ASN A 84 -23.37 1.27 -16.38
CA ASN A 84 -23.45 0.42 -17.53
C ASN A 84 -22.44 0.91 -18.60
N ALA A 85 -21.45 0.10 -18.93
CA ALA A 85 -20.41 0.48 -19.89
C ALA A 85 -20.99 0.84 -21.27
N THR A 86 -21.99 0.12 -21.77
CA THR A 86 -22.65 0.44 -23.04
C THR A 86 -23.28 1.81 -22.98
N GLN A 87 -23.99 2.12 -21.91
CA GLN A 87 -24.63 3.43 -21.73
C GLN A 87 -23.57 4.55 -21.67
N LEU A 88 -22.42 4.32 -21.06
CA LEU A 88 -21.35 5.32 -21.06
C LEU A 88 -20.86 5.61 -22.49
N TYR A 89 -20.66 4.57 -23.32
CA TYR A 89 -20.24 4.76 -24.72
C TYR A 89 -21.28 5.47 -25.57
N ASP A 90 -22.55 5.27 -25.26
CA ASP A 90 -23.66 5.93 -26.02
C ASP A 90 -23.81 7.42 -25.65
N VAL A 91 -23.50 7.77 -24.39
CA VAL A 91 -23.76 9.12 -23.86
C VAL A 91 -22.51 9.99 -23.86
N LEU A 92 -21.33 9.41 -23.55
CA LEU A 92 -20.09 10.17 -23.39
C LEU A 92 -19.36 10.31 -24.72
N SER A 93 -19.38 11.52 -25.25
CA SER A 93 -18.64 11.91 -26.46
C SER A 93 -17.86 13.21 -26.20
N LYS A 94 -16.99 13.57 -27.14
CA LYS A 94 -16.31 14.87 -27.09
C LYS A 94 -17.32 16.00 -27.10
N GLY A 95 -17.19 16.93 -26.17
CA GLY A 95 -18.08 18.08 -26.01
C GLY A 95 -19.27 17.81 -25.09
N THR A 96 -19.48 16.58 -24.61
CA THR A 96 -20.53 16.29 -23.61
C THR A 96 -20.27 17.08 -22.33
N VAL A 97 -21.29 17.78 -21.85
CA VAL A 97 -21.27 18.46 -20.55
C VAL A 97 -21.76 17.49 -19.47
N ALA A 98 -21.02 17.32 -18.44
CA ALA A 98 -21.38 16.45 -17.33
C ALA A 98 -21.11 17.12 -15.99
N VAL A 99 -21.95 16.83 -15.00
CA VAL A 99 -21.69 17.16 -13.60
C VAL A 99 -21.15 15.92 -12.91
N ILE A 100 -19.96 16.02 -12.33
CA ILE A 100 -19.33 14.92 -11.61
C ILE A 100 -19.19 15.24 -10.12
N LYS A 101 -19.41 14.23 -9.28
CA LYS A 101 -18.93 14.23 -7.90
C LYS A 101 -17.69 13.36 -7.81
N TYR A 102 -16.62 13.93 -7.30
CA TYR A 102 -15.33 13.25 -7.29
C TYR A 102 -14.60 13.39 -5.96
N ASP A 103 -13.81 12.38 -5.64
CA ASP A 103 -12.90 12.38 -4.49
C ASP A 103 -11.43 12.46 -4.95
N THR A 104 -10.63 13.23 -4.21
CA THR A 104 -9.18 13.38 -4.40
C THR A 104 -8.38 12.78 -3.24
N ASN A 105 -9.04 12.36 -2.16
CA ASN A 105 -8.40 12.01 -0.88
C ASN A 105 -8.09 10.54 -0.71
N LYS A 106 -8.13 9.74 -1.78
CA LYS A 106 -7.71 8.33 -1.67
C LYS A 106 -6.21 8.30 -1.42
N ILE A 107 -5.86 7.95 -0.19
CA ILE A 107 -4.49 7.86 0.32
C ILE A 107 -3.58 7.16 -0.70
N LEU A 108 -2.46 7.81 -1.05
CA LEU A 108 -1.40 7.35 -1.96
C LEU A 108 -1.67 7.44 -3.48
N THR A 109 -2.77 7.96 -3.94
CA THR A 109 -3.04 7.93 -5.39
C THR A 109 -3.33 9.31 -5.93
N PHE A 110 -2.86 10.37 -5.79
CA PHE A 110 -3.09 11.70 -6.45
C PHE A 110 -4.06 11.68 -7.66
N LYS A 111 -4.83 10.59 -7.82
CA LYS A 111 -5.77 10.37 -8.89
C LYS A 111 -7.14 10.90 -8.45
N LYS A 112 -7.85 11.51 -9.39
CA LYS A 112 -9.23 11.92 -9.20
C LYS A 112 -10.15 10.78 -9.62
N TYR A 113 -11.16 10.50 -8.81
CA TYR A 113 -12.12 9.44 -9.03
C TYR A 113 -13.51 10.04 -9.15
N ALA A 114 -14.14 9.92 -10.34
CA ALA A 114 -15.53 10.29 -10.55
C ALA A 114 -16.40 9.13 -10.01
N GLU A 115 -17.09 9.38 -8.92
CA GLU A 115 -17.92 8.38 -8.24
C GLU A 115 -19.40 8.55 -8.54
N GLU A 116 -19.81 9.72 -8.96
CA GLU A 116 -21.13 10.00 -9.50
C GLU A 116 -21.00 10.90 -10.73
N MET A 117 -21.82 10.66 -11.76
CA MET A 117 -21.85 11.47 -12.98
C MET A 117 -23.26 11.61 -13.49
N THR A 118 -23.61 12.84 -13.81
CA THR A 118 -24.92 13.20 -14.38
C THR A 118 -24.70 13.92 -15.70
N VAL A 119 -25.42 13.52 -16.75
CA VAL A 119 -25.45 14.14 -18.07
C VAL A 119 -26.89 14.47 -18.40
N ASP A 120 -27.18 15.69 -18.79
CA ASP A 120 -28.52 16.17 -19.12
C ASP A 120 -29.58 15.84 -18.04
N GLY A 121 -29.18 15.94 -16.77
CA GLY A 121 -30.03 15.63 -15.62
C GLY A 121 -30.20 14.12 -15.33
N ASN A 122 -29.68 13.25 -16.19
CA ASN A 122 -29.73 11.80 -15.99
C ASN A 122 -28.46 11.29 -15.33
N LYS A 123 -28.61 10.55 -14.25
CA LYS A 123 -27.48 9.92 -13.55
C LYS A 123 -27.01 8.70 -14.35
N ILE A 124 -25.78 8.75 -14.88
CA ILE A 124 -25.16 7.68 -15.68
C ILE A 124 -24.11 6.90 -14.93
N VAL A 125 -23.54 7.49 -13.87
CA VAL A 125 -22.68 6.82 -12.90
C VAL A 125 -23.27 7.06 -11.52
N SER A 126 -23.57 6.01 -10.78
CA SER A 126 -24.12 6.08 -9.44
C SER A 126 -23.01 5.82 -8.41
N TYR A 127 -23.01 6.59 -7.34
CA TYR A 127 -22.13 6.33 -6.21
C TYR A 127 -22.40 4.93 -5.65
N ASN A 128 -21.35 4.16 -5.56
CA ASN A 128 -21.39 2.89 -4.86
C ASN A 128 -20.64 3.10 -3.53
N ASN A 129 -21.32 2.88 -2.41
CA ASN A 129 -20.69 2.93 -1.08
C ASN A 129 -19.52 1.95 -0.94
N GLY A 130 -19.19 1.24 -2.03
CA GLY A 130 -18.20 0.19 -2.08
C GLY A 130 -18.71 -1.07 -1.39
N ASP A 131 -18.28 -2.21 -1.89
CA ASP A 131 -18.41 -3.42 -1.10
C ASP A 131 -17.73 -3.20 0.24
N PRO A 132 -18.33 -3.65 1.34
CA PRO A 132 -17.68 -3.58 2.64
C PRO A 132 -16.27 -4.16 2.50
N PRO A 133 -15.26 -3.49 3.09
CA PRO A 133 -13.88 -3.94 2.95
C PRO A 133 -13.79 -5.43 3.28
N ASN A 134 -13.13 -6.19 2.42
CA ASN A 134 -12.95 -7.62 2.66
C ASN A 134 -12.04 -7.83 3.87
N TRP A 135 -12.61 -7.71 5.06
CA TRP A 135 -11.92 -7.84 6.34
C TRP A 135 -11.07 -9.09 6.43
N THR A 136 -11.56 -10.20 5.87
CA THR A 136 -10.85 -11.48 5.89
C THR A 136 -9.49 -11.34 5.20
N MET A 137 -9.44 -10.71 4.03
CA MET A 137 -8.19 -10.49 3.30
C MET A 137 -7.25 -9.54 4.04
N HIS A 138 -7.78 -8.44 4.59
CA HIS A 138 -6.96 -7.50 5.38
C HIS A 138 -6.39 -8.17 6.65
N ILE A 139 -7.18 -9.00 7.35
CA ILE A 139 -6.71 -9.75 8.52
C ILE A 139 -5.63 -10.75 8.12
N ILE A 140 -5.84 -11.52 7.05
CA ILE A 140 -4.86 -12.52 6.60
C ILE A 140 -3.54 -11.86 6.23
N PHE A 141 -3.56 -10.89 5.31
CA PHE A 141 -2.33 -10.25 4.84
C PHE A 141 -1.67 -9.39 5.92
N GLY A 142 -2.43 -8.62 6.67
CA GLY A 142 -1.90 -7.81 7.75
C GLY A 142 -1.23 -8.66 8.84
N SER A 143 -1.89 -9.76 9.25
CA SER A 143 -1.31 -10.71 10.21
C SER A 143 -0.06 -11.40 9.67
N LEU A 144 -0.05 -11.76 8.38
CA LEU A 144 1.12 -12.36 7.74
C LEU A 144 2.33 -11.40 7.77
N PHE A 145 2.14 -10.14 7.41
CA PHE A 145 3.21 -9.14 7.48
C PHE A 145 3.71 -8.92 8.92
N LEU A 146 2.80 -8.90 9.90
CA LEU A 146 3.18 -8.80 11.32
C LEU A 146 4.03 -10.00 11.75
N LEU A 147 3.62 -11.21 11.41
CA LEU A 147 4.36 -12.43 11.74
C LEU A 147 5.76 -12.44 11.09
N ILE A 148 5.85 -12.05 9.82
CA ILE A 148 7.12 -11.91 9.11
C ILE A 148 8.01 -10.89 9.83
N GLY A 149 7.48 -9.72 10.15
CA GLY A 149 8.24 -8.67 10.84
C GLY A 149 8.74 -9.11 12.19
N LEU A 150 7.90 -9.76 12.99
CA LEU A 150 8.29 -10.33 14.30
C LEU A 150 9.34 -11.42 14.16
N ALA A 151 9.23 -12.30 13.17
CA ALA A 151 10.22 -13.33 12.89
C ALA A 151 11.61 -12.73 12.56
N PHE A 152 11.66 -11.67 11.74
CA PHE A 152 12.90 -10.96 11.45
C PHE A 152 13.51 -10.29 12.70
N LEU A 153 12.69 -9.68 13.55
CA LEU A 153 13.17 -9.10 14.81
C LEU A 153 13.70 -10.17 15.78
N PHE A 154 13.01 -11.29 15.88
CA PHE A 154 13.45 -12.44 16.68
C PHE A 154 14.78 -12.99 16.15
N PHE A 155 14.89 -13.22 14.85
CA PHE A 155 16.11 -13.69 14.19
C PHE A 155 17.28 -12.72 14.44
N TYR A 156 17.05 -11.42 14.31
CA TYR A 156 18.06 -10.40 14.60
C TYR A 156 18.58 -10.50 16.04
N ARG A 157 17.67 -10.59 17.02
CA ARG A 157 18.04 -10.72 18.43
C ARG A 157 18.79 -12.03 18.72
N TRP A 158 18.28 -13.13 18.16
CA TRP A 158 18.88 -14.45 18.33
C TRP A 158 20.30 -14.51 17.77
N GLU A 159 20.53 -13.97 16.58
CA GLU A 159 21.84 -13.99 15.94
C GLU A 159 22.86 -13.14 16.70
N ILE A 160 22.45 -11.97 17.21
CA ILE A 160 23.34 -11.16 18.08
C ILE A 160 23.70 -11.93 19.35
N LYS A 161 22.73 -12.56 20.00
CA LYS A 161 22.97 -13.36 21.22
C LYS A 161 23.93 -14.51 20.91
N ARG A 162 23.66 -15.28 19.86
CA ARG A 162 24.52 -16.40 19.43
C ARG A 162 25.95 -15.96 19.15
N ASN A 163 26.14 -14.84 18.47
CA ASN A 163 27.47 -14.32 18.18
C ASN A 163 28.22 -13.90 19.45
N ARG A 164 27.54 -13.27 20.43
CA ARG A 164 28.14 -12.93 21.73
C ARG A 164 28.58 -14.17 22.51
N GLU A 165 27.73 -15.20 22.55
CA GLU A 165 28.06 -16.47 23.22
C GLU A 165 29.26 -17.16 22.56
N MET A 166 29.31 -17.18 21.21
CA MET A 166 30.46 -17.74 20.51
C MET A 166 31.75 -16.96 20.78
N GLN A 167 31.68 -15.63 20.87
CA GLN A 167 32.85 -14.81 21.22
C GLN A 167 33.30 -15.10 22.64
N ALA A 168 32.40 -15.14 23.62
CA ALA A 168 32.73 -15.45 25.01
C ALA A 168 33.38 -16.83 25.13
N LYS A 169 32.86 -17.86 24.45
CA LYS A 169 33.46 -19.20 24.41
C LYS A 169 34.88 -19.20 23.81
N ARG A 170 35.14 -18.40 22.77
CA ARG A 170 36.45 -18.24 22.14
C ARG A 170 37.44 -17.54 23.10
N ASP A 171 36.98 -16.45 23.71
CA ASP A 171 37.82 -15.69 24.65
C ASP A 171 38.19 -16.56 25.88
N ALA A 172 37.27 -17.34 26.44
CA ALA A 172 37.53 -18.30 27.50
C ALA A 172 38.57 -19.37 27.09
N ARG A 173 38.50 -19.89 25.85
CA ARG A 173 39.51 -20.85 25.33
C ARG A 173 40.88 -20.20 25.19
N ILE A 174 40.96 -18.96 24.74
CA ILE A 174 42.22 -18.21 24.62
C ILE A 174 42.83 -17.99 25.99
N ILE A 175 42.05 -17.51 26.96
CA ILE A 175 42.50 -17.32 28.35
C ILE A 175 43.00 -18.65 28.95
N LYS A 176 42.28 -19.76 28.76
CA LYS A 176 42.69 -21.09 29.23
C LYS A 176 44.00 -21.56 28.59
N LYS A 177 44.22 -21.24 27.29
CA LYS A 177 45.41 -21.65 26.56
C LYS A 177 46.65 -20.81 26.98
N TYR A 178 46.50 -19.50 27.06
CA TYR A 178 47.63 -18.59 27.33
C TYR A 178 47.82 -18.26 28.80
N GLY A 179 46.77 -18.35 29.64
CA GLY A 179 46.90 -18.23 31.09
C GLY A 179 47.69 -19.37 31.75
N LYS A 180 47.78 -20.53 31.06
CA LYS A 180 48.68 -21.63 31.51
C LYS A 180 50.18 -21.42 31.17
N LEU A 181 50.46 -20.46 30.25
CA LEU A 181 51.83 -20.15 29.85
C LEU A 181 52.51 -19.08 30.74
N LYS A 182 51.76 -18.46 31.66
CA LYS A 182 52.26 -17.45 32.61
C LYS A 182 52.48 -18.00 34.04
N LYS A 183 52.38 -19.32 34.24
CA LYS A 183 52.82 -20.03 35.44
C LYS A 183 54.00 -20.89 35.07
#